data_6c9a5d167ee0f2e91303ce4ab894e6a1
#
_entry.id   6c9a5d167ee0f2e91303ce4ab894e6a1
#
_cell.length_a   1.000
_cell.length_b   1.000
_cell.length_c   1.000
_cell.angle_alpha   90.00
_cell.angle_beta   90.00
_cell.angle_gamma   90.00
#
_symmetry.space_group_name_H-M   'P 1'
#
loop_
_entity.id
_entity.type
_entity.pdbx_description
1 polymer ?
#
loop_
_entity_poly.entity_id
_entity_poly.type
_entity_poly.pdbx_seq_one_letter_code
_entity_poly.pdbx_strand_id
1 'polypeptide(L)'
;MKHRSYKGKLLYITDGEGEMGRETFHITIQPDGKRTMRVTCEMDDDHLIRDVILTVNKNWYPLDAFVQLNIEGKQVGNTWYRFTDHTAECVGYTVKEGRFSQRFNSDHRIRFFGAHPLHGDAWGLAIWKRDKDKDPSELGMCFASSHLPNGGSGPMLEPADNSLTQHRYIGTEEITVPAGTFQTEHFQFLVDDYPPIDIWAIGKDYVPARLRWDFLKQTYELVELTGDIE
;
A
#
# COMPACT_ATOMS: atom_id res chain seq x y z
N MET A 1 -6.45 2.65 -27.56
CA MET A 1 -5.29 1.98 -26.94
C MET A 1 -5.83 1.16 -25.76
N LYS A 2 -5.44 -0.11 -25.65
CA LYS A 2 -6.01 -1.03 -24.63
C LYS A 2 -5.21 -0.89 -23.32
N HIS A 3 -5.89 -0.85 -22.17
CA HIS A 3 -5.24 -0.92 -20.87
C HIS A 3 -4.68 -2.32 -20.60
N ARG A 4 -3.65 -2.43 -19.74
CA ARG A 4 -3.19 -3.68 -19.12
C ARG A 4 -3.89 -3.87 -17.77
N SER A 5 -4.04 -5.11 -17.35
CA SER A 5 -4.53 -5.41 -16.00
C SER A 5 -3.97 -6.73 -15.49
N TYR A 6 -3.82 -6.79 -14.17
CA TYR A 6 -3.50 -8.02 -13.46
C TYR A 6 -4.25 -8.07 -12.13
N LYS A 7 -4.40 -9.27 -11.61
CA LYS A 7 -5.06 -9.54 -10.33
C LYS A 7 -4.38 -10.68 -9.61
N GLY A 8 -4.50 -10.71 -8.30
CA GLY A 8 -3.92 -11.76 -7.48
C GLY A 8 -4.45 -11.77 -6.06
N LYS A 9 -3.85 -12.66 -5.28
CA LYS A 9 -4.16 -12.86 -3.87
C LYS A 9 -2.89 -13.09 -3.07
N LEU A 10 -2.76 -12.41 -1.94
CA LEU A 10 -1.77 -12.64 -0.90
C LEU A 10 -2.45 -13.32 0.30
N LEU A 11 -1.76 -14.24 0.95
CA LEU A 11 -2.13 -14.75 2.27
C LEU A 11 -1.26 -14.08 3.34
N TYR A 12 -1.85 -13.80 4.48
CA TYR A 12 -1.18 -13.34 5.69
C TYR A 12 -1.01 -14.56 6.62
N ILE A 13 0.22 -14.90 6.93
CA ILE A 13 0.56 -16.14 7.62
C ILE A 13 1.43 -15.81 8.83
N THR A 14 1.04 -16.29 10.01
CA THR A 14 1.88 -16.22 11.21
C THR A 14 2.47 -17.60 11.50
N ASP A 15 3.77 -17.65 11.78
CA ASP A 15 4.49 -18.90 12.03
C ASP A 15 3.84 -19.66 13.19
N GLY A 16 3.44 -20.90 12.95
CA GLY A 16 2.81 -21.78 13.94
C GLY A 16 1.31 -21.57 14.15
N GLU A 17 0.73 -20.48 13.62
CA GLU A 17 -0.71 -20.18 13.75
C GLU A 17 -1.46 -20.37 12.43
N GLY A 18 -0.76 -20.21 11.28
CA GLY A 18 -1.34 -20.39 9.96
C GLY A 18 -1.86 -19.09 9.34
N GLU A 19 -2.90 -19.19 8.50
CA GLU A 19 -3.50 -18.04 7.82
C GLU A 19 -4.27 -17.17 8.81
N MET A 20 -3.92 -15.86 8.85
CA MET A 20 -4.52 -14.84 9.72
C MET A 20 -5.30 -13.80 8.92
N GLY A 21 -5.31 -13.93 7.61
CA GLY A 21 -6.00 -13.01 6.72
C GLY A 21 -5.49 -13.09 5.29
N ARG A 22 -6.01 -12.20 4.46
CA ARG A 22 -5.68 -12.19 3.04
C ARG A 22 -5.92 -10.83 2.40
N GLU A 23 -5.27 -10.64 1.26
CA GLU A 23 -5.47 -9.48 0.40
C GLU A 23 -5.78 -9.96 -1.01
N THR A 24 -6.90 -9.53 -1.57
CA THR A 24 -7.21 -9.71 -2.99
C THR A 24 -7.07 -8.38 -3.70
N PHE A 25 -6.38 -8.37 -4.84
CA PHE A 25 -6.13 -7.14 -5.60
C PHE A 25 -6.45 -7.28 -7.08
N HIS A 26 -6.86 -6.16 -7.67
CA HIS A 26 -7.00 -5.98 -9.12
C HIS A 26 -6.42 -4.62 -9.52
N ILE A 27 -5.40 -4.66 -10.36
CA ILE A 27 -4.69 -3.47 -10.84
C ILE A 27 -5.03 -3.23 -12.30
N THR A 28 -5.30 -1.98 -12.65
CA THR A 28 -5.49 -1.51 -14.02
C THR A 28 -4.43 -0.47 -14.33
N ILE A 29 -3.74 -0.62 -15.46
CA ILE A 29 -2.71 0.30 -15.94
C ILE A 29 -3.21 0.90 -17.26
N GLN A 30 -3.46 2.20 -17.25
CA GLN A 30 -3.94 2.96 -18.40
C GLN A 30 -2.80 3.17 -19.42
N PRO A 31 -3.12 3.46 -20.69
CA PRO A 31 -2.11 3.73 -21.72
C PRO A 31 -1.20 4.92 -21.45
N ASP A 32 -1.64 5.86 -20.62
CA ASP A 32 -0.85 7.01 -20.16
C ASP A 32 0.07 6.69 -18.97
N GLY A 33 0.05 5.44 -18.50
CA GLY A 33 0.83 4.95 -17.37
C GLY A 33 0.19 5.18 -16.00
N LYS A 34 -1.02 5.75 -15.93
CA LYS A 34 -1.80 5.85 -14.71
C LYS A 34 -2.19 4.45 -14.21
N ARG A 35 -2.06 4.21 -12.90
CA ARG A 35 -2.38 2.93 -12.26
C ARG A 35 -3.48 3.09 -11.24
N THR A 36 -4.44 2.20 -11.26
CA THR A 36 -5.48 2.14 -10.22
C THR A 36 -5.49 0.74 -9.62
N MET A 37 -5.23 0.66 -8.31
CA MET A 37 -5.46 -0.55 -7.52
C MET A 37 -6.86 -0.58 -6.95
N ARG A 38 -7.42 -1.77 -6.83
CA ARG A 38 -8.62 -2.11 -6.07
C ARG A 38 -8.26 -3.30 -5.23
N VAL A 39 -8.37 -3.14 -3.93
CA VAL A 39 -7.88 -4.13 -2.97
C VAL A 39 -8.90 -4.31 -1.87
N THR A 40 -9.13 -5.57 -1.49
CA THR A 40 -9.83 -5.93 -0.26
C THR A 40 -8.84 -6.66 0.64
N CYS A 41 -8.60 -6.12 1.84
CA CYS A 41 -7.83 -6.75 2.90
C CYS A 41 -8.80 -7.34 3.93
N GLU A 42 -8.67 -8.62 4.22
CA GLU A 42 -9.41 -9.32 5.26
C GLU A 42 -8.43 -9.72 6.35
N MET A 43 -8.59 -9.18 7.56
CA MET A 43 -7.78 -9.47 8.75
C MET A 43 -8.67 -10.24 9.73
N ASP A 44 -8.50 -11.56 9.78
CA ASP A 44 -9.43 -12.44 10.49
C ASP A 44 -9.37 -12.23 12.01
N ASP A 45 -8.18 -11.99 12.57
CA ASP A 45 -8.01 -11.76 14.02
C ASP A 45 -8.61 -10.44 14.50
N ASP A 46 -8.55 -9.42 13.66
CA ASP A 46 -9.13 -8.11 13.96
C ASP A 46 -10.61 -8.03 13.57
N HIS A 47 -11.18 -9.09 12.97
CA HIS A 47 -12.51 -9.10 12.36
C HIS A 47 -12.72 -7.90 11.43
N LEU A 48 -11.65 -7.51 10.72
CA LEU A 48 -11.58 -6.29 9.92
C LEU A 48 -11.58 -6.61 8.42
N ILE A 49 -12.42 -5.90 7.68
CA ILE A 49 -12.38 -5.82 6.22
C ILE A 49 -12.09 -4.39 5.82
N ARG A 50 -11.06 -4.20 4.99
CA ARG A 50 -10.69 -2.91 4.42
C ARG A 50 -10.78 -2.99 2.90
N ASP A 51 -11.62 -2.14 2.32
CA ASP A 51 -11.69 -1.94 0.88
C ASP A 51 -10.94 -0.66 0.51
N VAL A 52 -10.05 -0.76 -0.48
CA VAL A 52 -9.22 0.35 -0.94
C VAL A 52 -9.28 0.47 -2.44
N ILE A 53 -9.46 1.70 -2.93
CA ILE A 53 -9.16 2.10 -4.29
C ILE A 53 -8.10 3.20 -4.21
N LEU A 54 -6.98 3.05 -4.90
CA LEU A 54 -5.93 4.08 -4.97
C LEU A 54 -5.47 4.24 -6.42
N THR A 55 -5.47 5.49 -6.89
CA THR A 55 -4.96 5.85 -8.22
C THR A 55 -3.66 6.64 -8.10
N VAL A 56 -2.63 6.22 -8.82
CA VAL A 56 -1.38 6.95 -8.98
C VAL A 56 -1.12 7.29 -10.45
N ASN A 57 -0.39 8.37 -10.71
CA ASN A 57 0.02 8.71 -12.08
C ASN A 57 1.22 7.85 -12.54
N LYS A 58 1.67 8.05 -13.79
CA LYS A 58 2.83 7.32 -14.37
C LYS A 58 4.13 7.44 -13.57
N ASN A 59 4.26 8.48 -12.75
CA ASN A 59 5.43 8.73 -11.90
C ASN A 59 5.16 8.32 -10.43
N TRP A 60 4.10 7.53 -10.18
CA TRP A 60 3.73 7.00 -8.86
C TRP A 60 3.27 8.05 -7.83
N TYR A 61 2.96 9.28 -8.25
CA TYR A 61 2.33 10.26 -7.36
C TYR A 61 0.85 9.93 -7.17
N PRO A 62 0.32 9.99 -5.94
CA PRO A 62 -1.10 9.74 -5.69
C PRO A 62 -1.96 10.80 -6.35
N LEU A 63 -3.13 10.42 -6.83
CA LEU A 63 -4.13 11.29 -7.43
C LEU A 63 -5.42 11.31 -6.62
N ASP A 64 -5.95 10.13 -6.32
CA ASP A 64 -7.15 9.94 -5.53
C ASP A 64 -7.14 8.58 -4.84
N ALA A 65 -7.92 8.46 -3.77
CA ALA A 65 -8.16 7.19 -3.12
C ALA A 65 -9.56 7.14 -2.47
N PHE A 66 -10.04 5.94 -2.24
CA PHE A 66 -11.19 5.65 -1.39
C PHE A 66 -10.83 4.52 -0.45
N VAL A 67 -11.15 4.69 0.84
CA VAL A 67 -10.96 3.65 1.86
C VAL A 67 -12.26 3.46 2.62
N GLN A 68 -12.67 2.22 2.79
CA GLN A 68 -13.79 1.82 3.65
C GLN A 68 -13.32 0.77 4.65
N LEU A 69 -13.79 0.90 5.89
CA LEU A 69 -13.50 -0.04 6.97
C LEU A 69 -14.77 -0.63 7.53
N ASN A 70 -14.78 -1.95 7.67
CA ASN A 70 -15.80 -2.71 8.38
C ASN A 70 -15.11 -3.52 9.48
N ILE A 71 -15.64 -3.48 10.70
CA ILE A 71 -15.18 -4.27 11.85
C ILE A 71 -16.38 -5.01 12.43
N GLU A 72 -16.24 -6.31 12.66
CA GLU A 72 -17.32 -7.19 13.16
C GLU A 72 -18.61 -7.06 12.30
N GLY A 73 -18.45 -6.93 10.99
CA GLY A 73 -19.57 -6.78 10.04
C GLY A 73 -20.26 -5.41 10.07
N LYS A 74 -19.74 -4.43 10.82
CA LYS A 74 -20.28 -3.07 10.89
C LYS A 74 -19.35 -2.10 10.18
N GLN A 75 -19.90 -1.25 9.33
CA GLN A 75 -19.15 -0.16 8.73
C GLN A 75 -18.77 0.85 9.81
N VAL A 76 -17.47 1.11 10.00
CA VAL A 76 -16.94 2.06 10.98
C VAL A 76 -16.49 3.38 10.36
N GLY A 77 -16.24 3.39 9.05
CA GLY A 77 -15.93 4.63 8.33
C GLY A 77 -15.68 4.41 6.86
N ASN A 78 -15.79 5.48 6.10
CA ASN A 78 -15.35 5.57 4.72
C ASN A 78 -14.87 6.98 4.41
N THR A 79 -13.89 7.09 3.50
CA THR A 79 -13.29 8.37 3.16
C THR A 79 -12.80 8.36 1.72
N TRP A 80 -13.10 9.43 1.01
CA TRP A 80 -12.53 9.74 -0.27
C TRP A 80 -11.40 10.77 -0.10
N TYR A 81 -10.28 10.55 -0.78
CA TYR A 81 -9.07 11.37 -0.74
C TYR A 81 -8.76 11.90 -2.13
N ARG A 82 -8.20 13.10 -2.18
CA ARG A 82 -7.69 13.72 -3.39
C ARG A 82 -6.34 14.37 -3.15
N PHE A 83 -5.44 14.19 -4.10
CA PHE A 83 -4.09 14.71 -4.05
C PHE A 83 -3.79 15.54 -5.29
N THR A 84 -3.20 16.70 -5.08
CA THR A 84 -2.66 17.58 -6.12
C THR A 84 -1.16 17.79 -5.90
N ASP A 85 -0.56 18.67 -6.68
CA ASP A 85 0.84 19.02 -6.49
C ASP A 85 1.10 19.72 -5.13
N HIS A 86 0.08 20.37 -4.56
CA HIS A 86 0.22 21.21 -3.37
C HIS A 86 -0.84 20.96 -2.29
N THR A 87 -1.74 20.02 -2.49
CA THR A 87 -2.78 19.73 -1.49
C THR A 87 -3.04 18.23 -1.34
N ALA A 88 -3.28 17.83 -0.10
CA ALA A 88 -3.94 16.58 0.25
C ALA A 88 -5.25 16.92 0.97
N GLU A 89 -6.37 16.41 0.48
CA GLU A 89 -7.68 16.67 1.06
C GLU A 89 -8.51 15.39 1.13
N CYS A 90 -9.42 15.34 2.09
CA CYS A 90 -10.39 14.26 2.17
C CYS A 90 -11.74 14.74 2.67
N VAL A 91 -12.75 13.95 2.31
CA VAL A 91 -14.11 14.04 2.86
C VAL A 91 -14.59 12.65 3.19
N GLY A 92 -15.21 12.49 4.35
CA GLY A 92 -15.62 11.17 4.79
C GLY A 92 -16.62 11.18 5.94
N TYR A 93 -16.83 9.98 6.45
CA TYR A 93 -17.61 9.70 7.63
C TYR A 93 -16.93 8.61 8.46
N THR A 94 -16.88 8.80 9.77
CA THR A 94 -16.58 7.73 10.71
C THR A 94 -17.65 7.69 11.80
N VAL A 95 -17.86 6.52 12.40
CA VAL A 95 -18.81 6.39 13.52
C VAL A 95 -18.42 7.28 14.68
N LYS A 96 -17.11 7.49 14.90
CA LYS A 96 -16.57 8.30 15.97
C LYS A 96 -16.72 9.81 15.74
N GLU A 97 -16.38 10.29 14.53
CA GLU A 97 -16.30 11.73 14.22
C GLU A 97 -17.55 12.26 13.50
N GLY A 98 -18.41 11.37 12.96
CA GLY A 98 -19.47 11.76 12.06
C GLY A 98 -18.93 12.16 10.68
N ARG A 99 -19.56 13.12 10.02
CA ARG A 99 -19.06 13.70 8.75
C ARG A 99 -17.89 14.63 9.02
N PHE A 100 -16.84 14.50 8.23
CA PHE A 100 -15.66 15.34 8.34
C PHE A 100 -15.07 15.71 6.98
N SER A 101 -14.23 16.75 7.00
CA SER A 101 -13.34 17.08 5.90
C SER A 101 -12.01 17.59 6.45
N GLN A 102 -10.91 17.25 5.77
CA GLN A 102 -9.57 17.68 6.12
C GLN A 102 -8.88 18.20 4.86
N ARG A 103 -7.99 19.18 5.04
CA ARG A 103 -7.15 19.71 3.97
C ARG A 103 -5.79 20.11 4.52
N PHE A 104 -4.74 19.64 3.85
CA PHE A 104 -3.35 19.99 4.12
C PHE A 104 -2.75 20.63 2.87
N ASN A 105 -1.98 21.70 3.08
CA ASN A 105 -1.20 22.33 2.02
C ASN A 105 0.25 21.91 2.11
N SER A 106 0.94 21.86 0.98
CA SER A 106 2.35 21.48 0.88
C SER A 106 3.05 22.38 -0.14
N ASP A 107 4.29 22.76 0.14
CA ASP A 107 5.13 23.51 -0.80
C ASP A 107 5.66 22.61 -1.93
N HIS A 108 5.70 21.29 -1.70
CA HIS A 108 6.11 20.28 -2.67
C HIS A 108 4.96 19.32 -3.00
N ARG A 109 5.07 18.66 -4.15
CA ARG A 109 4.09 17.66 -4.57
C ARG A 109 3.93 16.57 -3.54
N ILE A 110 2.66 16.20 -3.24
CA ILE A 110 2.36 15.09 -2.35
C ILE A 110 3.02 13.82 -2.90
N ARG A 111 3.90 13.24 -2.09
CA ARG A 111 4.85 12.22 -2.52
C ARG A 111 4.27 10.81 -2.51
N PHE A 112 3.53 10.49 -1.45
CA PHE A 112 3.04 9.15 -1.17
C PHE A 112 1.74 9.19 -0.37
N PHE A 113 0.91 8.15 -0.52
CA PHE A 113 -0.24 7.89 0.32
C PHE A 113 -0.30 6.40 0.69
N GLY A 114 -0.10 6.09 1.97
CA GLY A 114 -0.22 4.76 2.56
C GLY A 114 -1.68 4.46 2.87
N ALA A 115 -2.26 3.50 2.16
CA ALA A 115 -3.64 3.07 2.35
C ALA A 115 -3.75 1.68 3.01
N HIS A 116 -2.62 1.16 3.51
CA HIS A 116 -2.41 -0.12 4.19
C HIS A 116 -2.39 -1.41 3.35
N PRO A 117 -2.94 -1.56 2.13
CA PRO A 117 -2.70 -2.77 1.37
C PRO A 117 -1.21 -3.01 1.13
N LEU A 118 -0.75 -4.25 1.28
CA LEU A 118 0.63 -4.65 1.02
C LEU A 118 1.07 -4.37 -0.42
N HIS A 119 0.11 -4.47 -1.36
CA HIS A 119 0.35 -4.08 -2.74
C HIS A 119 0.68 -2.59 -2.87
N GLY A 120 0.05 -1.75 -2.05
CA GLY A 120 0.35 -0.31 -1.96
C GLY A 120 1.73 -0.05 -1.34
N ASP A 121 2.13 -0.84 -0.36
CA ASP A 121 3.45 -0.75 0.27
C ASP A 121 4.56 -1.13 -0.73
N ALA A 122 4.33 -2.16 -1.54
CA ALA A 122 5.24 -2.53 -2.63
C ALA A 122 5.38 -1.40 -3.68
N TRP A 123 4.36 -0.57 -3.91
CA TRP A 123 4.48 0.62 -4.75
C TRP A 123 5.40 1.69 -4.15
N GLY A 124 5.63 1.65 -2.83
CA GLY A 124 6.65 2.46 -2.16
C GLY A 124 8.05 2.26 -2.72
N LEU A 125 8.36 1.06 -3.25
CA LEU A 125 9.64 0.76 -3.92
C LEU A 125 9.87 1.63 -5.16
N ALA A 126 8.84 1.86 -5.96
CA ALA A 126 8.92 2.74 -7.13
C ALA A 126 9.18 4.19 -6.71
N ILE A 127 8.58 4.61 -5.60
CA ILE A 127 8.76 5.95 -5.04
C ILE A 127 10.16 6.12 -4.50
N TRP A 128 10.67 5.14 -3.75
CA TRP A 128 12.05 5.12 -3.28
C TRP A 128 13.03 5.19 -4.46
N LYS A 129 12.89 4.37 -5.50
CA LYS A 129 13.74 4.41 -6.70
C LYS A 129 13.73 5.76 -7.40
N ARG A 130 12.57 6.42 -7.46
CA ARG A 130 12.43 7.76 -8.05
C ARG A 130 13.17 8.83 -7.25
N ASP A 131 13.19 8.70 -5.92
CA ASP A 131 13.54 9.78 -5.01
C ASP A 131 14.85 9.54 -4.24
N LYS A 132 15.45 8.35 -4.29
CA LYS A 132 16.62 7.95 -3.47
C LYS A 132 17.86 8.84 -3.60
N ASP A 133 18.00 9.54 -4.72
CA ASP A 133 19.14 10.41 -5.00
C ASP A 133 18.79 11.91 -4.87
N LYS A 134 17.58 12.25 -4.40
CA LYS A 134 17.14 13.62 -4.18
C LYS A 134 17.56 14.14 -2.82
N ASP A 135 17.75 15.46 -2.73
CA ASP A 135 17.91 16.12 -1.42
C ASP A 135 16.63 15.92 -0.59
N PRO A 136 16.73 15.53 0.70
CA PRO A 136 15.58 15.40 1.57
C PRO A 136 14.69 16.64 1.64
N SER A 137 15.26 17.84 1.51
CA SER A 137 14.49 19.10 1.48
C SER A 137 13.61 19.28 0.25
N GLU A 138 13.86 18.54 -0.83
CA GLU A 138 13.07 18.56 -2.06
C GLU A 138 11.95 17.51 -2.06
N LEU A 139 11.93 16.64 -1.04
CA LEU A 139 10.92 15.60 -0.90
C LEU A 139 9.60 16.21 -0.42
N GLY A 140 8.53 15.86 -1.11
CA GLY A 140 7.18 16.23 -0.69
C GLY A 140 6.69 15.43 0.51
N MET A 141 5.54 15.84 1.03
CA MET A 141 4.90 15.18 2.17
C MET A 141 4.36 13.78 1.80
N CYS A 142 4.47 12.88 2.75
CA CYS A 142 3.76 11.61 2.76
C CYS A 142 2.51 11.73 3.61
N PHE A 143 1.49 10.97 3.26
CA PHE A 143 0.25 10.83 4.02
C PHE A 143 -0.14 9.36 4.13
N ALA A 144 -0.96 9.05 5.14
CA ALA A 144 -1.61 7.76 5.29
C ALA A 144 -3.08 7.93 5.64
N SER A 145 -3.88 6.89 5.43
CA SER A 145 -5.17 6.78 6.09
C SER A 145 -4.93 6.33 7.54
N SER A 146 -5.64 6.90 8.50
CA SER A 146 -5.50 6.46 9.89
C SER A 146 -5.91 5.00 10.04
N HIS A 147 -5.26 4.32 10.98
CA HIS A 147 -5.44 2.90 11.23
C HIS A 147 -6.43 2.65 12.39
N LEU A 148 -7.33 1.70 12.21
CA LEU A 148 -8.15 1.13 13.27
C LEU A 148 -7.69 -0.33 13.49
N PRO A 149 -7.68 -0.85 14.73
CA PRO A 149 -8.24 -0.28 15.97
C PRO A 149 -7.29 0.57 16.82
N ASN A 150 -6.08 0.89 16.37
CA ASN A 150 -5.02 1.58 17.16
C ASN A 150 -5.39 2.97 17.70
N GLY A 151 -6.65 3.15 18.13
CA GLY A 151 -7.14 4.38 18.73
C GLY A 151 -7.45 5.49 17.74
N GLY A 152 -7.18 5.27 16.45
CA GLY A 152 -7.50 6.21 15.38
C GLY A 152 -9.01 6.36 15.17
N SER A 153 -9.39 7.48 14.56
CA SER A 153 -10.78 7.73 14.13
C SER A 153 -11.06 7.15 12.74
N GLY A 154 -10.00 6.63 12.07
CA GLY A 154 -9.92 6.20 10.67
C GLY A 154 -11.21 5.82 9.96
N PRO A 155 -11.17 5.84 8.62
CA PRO A 155 -10.03 6.21 7.79
C PRO A 155 -9.96 7.74 7.54
N MET A 156 -9.18 8.47 8.35
CA MET A 156 -8.92 9.90 8.19
C MET A 156 -7.56 10.13 7.52
N LEU A 157 -7.33 11.34 7.02
CA LEU A 157 -6.05 11.71 6.41
C LEU A 157 -5.06 12.14 7.49
N GLU A 158 -3.92 11.46 7.56
CA GLU A 158 -2.85 11.75 8.51
C GLU A 158 -1.53 12.03 7.80
N PRO A 159 -0.84 13.14 8.14
CA PRO A 159 0.54 13.32 7.72
C PRO A 159 1.40 12.15 8.23
N ALA A 160 2.23 11.64 7.35
CA ALA A 160 3.18 10.58 7.65
C ALA A 160 4.60 11.10 7.38
N ASP A 161 5.55 10.59 8.12
CA ASP A 161 6.95 10.90 7.86
C ASP A 161 7.48 10.16 6.62
N ASN A 162 8.69 10.49 6.23
CA ASN A 162 9.31 9.89 5.06
C ASN A 162 9.75 8.43 5.29
N SER A 163 9.65 7.89 6.52
CA SER A 163 9.99 6.50 6.83
C SER A 163 9.16 5.51 6.02
N LEU A 164 7.89 5.84 5.72
CA LEU A 164 7.00 5.01 4.87
C LEU A 164 7.57 4.69 3.48
N THR A 165 8.64 5.33 3.06
CA THR A 165 9.27 5.10 1.77
C THR A 165 10.78 4.87 1.88
N GLN A 166 11.29 4.56 3.07
CA GLN A 166 12.70 4.23 3.27
C GLN A 166 12.94 2.75 3.00
N HIS A 167 13.68 2.48 1.94
CA HIS A 167 14.02 1.12 1.54
C HIS A 167 15.52 0.99 1.29
N ARG A 168 16.01 -0.23 1.43
CA ARG A 168 17.36 -0.65 1.03
C ARG A 168 17.24 -1.73 -0.03
N TYR A 169 17.86 -1.51 -1.17
CA TYR A 169 17.96 -2.54 -2.21
C TYR A 169 19.01 -3.58 -1.82
N ILE A 170 18.65 -4.84 -1.87
CA ILE A 170 19.52 -5.97 -1.53
C ILE A 170 20.08 -6.64 -2.78
N GLY A 171 19.24 -6.87 -3.79
CA GLY A 171 19.66 -7.54 -5.02
C GLY A 171 18.48 -8.08 -5.81
N THR A 172 18.80 -8.96 -6.76
CA THR A 172 17.81 -9.74 -7.51
C THR A 172 17.98 -11.20 -7.19
N GLU A 173 16.88 -11.91 -7.00
CA GLU A 173 16.88 -13.34 -6.77
C GLU A 173 15.62 -14.00 -7.31
N GLU A 174 15.72 -15.28 -7.59
CA GLU A 174 14.59 -16.12 -7.95
C GLU A 174 13.96 -16.68 -6.68
N ILE A 175 12.65 -16.47 -6.51
CA ILE A 175 11.91 -17.08 -5.40
C ILE A 175 10.73 -17.91 -5.93
N THR A 176 10.36 -18.93 -5.18
CA THR A 176 9.17 -19.73 -5.42
C THR A 176 8.14 -19.44 -4.32
N VAL A 177 6.93 -19.13 -4.75
CA VAL A 177 5.72 -18.92 -3.93
C VAL A 177 4.59 -19.77 -4.51
N PRO A 178 3.46 -19.98 -3.84
CA PRO A 178 2.37 -20.81 -4.38
C PRO A 178 1.85 -20.36 -5.75
N ALA A 179 1.92 -19.08 -6.07
CA ALA A 179 1.53 -18.53 -7.38
C ALA A 179 2.52 -18.89 -8.52
N GLY A 180 3.76 -19.32 -8.21
CA GLY A 180 4.78 -19.67 -9.21
C GLY A 180 6.20 -19.32 -8.77
N THR A 181 7.14 -19.45 -9.72
CA THR A 181 8.55 -19.06 -9.54
C THR A 181 8.82 -17.78 -10.32
N PHE A 182 9.41 -16.80 -9.66
CA PHE A 182 9.59 -15.46 -10.21
C PHE A 182 11.01 -14.92 -9.96
N GLN A 183 11.54 -14.21 -10.97
CA GLN A 183 12.68 -13.32 -10.75
C GLN A 183 12.16 -12.06 -10.06
N THR A 184 12.72 -11.74 -8.90
CA THR A 184 12.28 -10.63 -8.06
C THR A 184 13.43 -9.68 -7.76
N GLU A 185 13.08 -8.44 -7.45
CA GLU A 185 13.96 -7.52 -6.76
C GLU A 185 13.69 -7.62 -5.27
N HIS A 186 14.74 -7.87 -4.49
CA HIS A 186 14.70 -7.94 -3.03
C HIS A 186 15.05 -6.58 -2.43
N PHE A 187 14.19 -6.10 -1.56
CA PHE A 187 14.35 -4.87 -0.79
C PHE A 187 14.11 -5.14 0.68
N GLN A 188 14.62 -4.24 1.51
CA GLN A 188 14.25 -4.14 2.91
C GLN A 188 13.58 -2.80 3.16
N PHE A 189 12.37 -2.83 3.70
CA PHE A 189 11.70 -1.66 4.25
C PHE A 189 12.25 -1.42 5.66
N LEU A 190 12.80 -0.21 5.86
CA LEU A 190 13.46 0.15 7.10
C LEU A 190 12.42 0.72 8.07
N VAL A 191 12.26 0.08 9.21
CA VAL A 191 11.35 0.49 10.28
C VAL A 191 12.20 0.92 11.46
N ASP A 192 11.99 2.15 11.95
CA ASP A 192 12.74 2.67 13.08
C ASP A 192 12.52 1.78 14.32
N ASP A 193 13.61 1.48 15.03
CA ASP A 193 13.63 0.65 16.25
C ASP A 193 13.24 -0.83 16.08
N TYR A 194 12.95 -1.28 14.85
CA TYR A 194 12.56 -2.67 14.57
C TYR A 194 13.43 -3.30 13.47
N PRO A 195 13.54 -4.64 13.42
CA PRO A 195 14.12 -5.31 12.28
C PRO A 195 13.37 -4.95 10.99
N PRO A 196 14.10 -4.82 9.86
CA PRO A 196 13.48 -4.46 8.59
C PRO A 196 12.49 -5.51 8.12
N ILE A 197 11.56 -5.10 7.26
CA ILE A 197 10.66 -6.00 6.55
C ILE A 197 11.28 -6.31 5.20
N ASP A 198 11.50 -7.58 4.91
CA ASP A 198 11.97 -8.02 3.60
C ASP A 198 10.82 -8.05 2.59
N ILE A 199 11.06 -7.52 1.39
CA ILE A 199 10.07 -7.41 0.31
C ILE A 199 10.68 -7.93 -0.99
N TRP A 200 10.03 -8.91 -1.61
CA TRP A 200 10.36 -9.43 -2.94
C TRP A 200 9.30 -8.99 -3.93
N ALA A 201 9.66 -8.14 -4.88
CA ALA A 201 8.76 -7.56 -5.85
C ALA A 201 9.05 -8.05 -7.28
N ILE A 202 7.99 -8.39 -8.02
CA ILE A 202 8.04 -8.84 -9.41
C ILE A 202 7.95 -7.64 -10.34
N GLY A 203 8.90 -7.54 -11.25
CA GLY A 203 8.85 -6.67 -12.43
C GLY A 203 8.74 -5.18 -12.15
N LYS A 204 8.40 -4.42 -13.19
CA LYS A 204 8.26 -2.95 -13.13
C LYS A 204 6.96 -2.48 -12.49
N ASP A 205 6.01 -3.39 -12.32
CA ASP A 205 4.72 -3.11 -11.67
C ASP A 205 4.80 -3.30 -10.15
N TYR A 206 5.97 -3.76 -9.63
CA TYR A 206 6.23 -4.01 -8.22
C TYR A 206 5.16 -4.87 -7.56
N VAL A 207 4.82 -6.00 -8.22
CA VAL A 207 3.87 -6.96 -7.63
C VAL A 207 4.54 -7.66 -6.44
N PRO A 208 3.99 -7.57 -5.23
CA PRO A 208 4.58 -8.25 -4.09
C PRO A 208 4.46 -9.77 -4.25
N ALA A 209 5.59 -10.46 -4.33
CA ALA A 209 5.63 -11.93 -4.34
C ALA A 209 5.68 -12.47 -2.92
N ARG A 210 6.49 -11.86 -2.07
CA ARG A 210 6.60 -12.18 -0.65
C ARG A 210 6.99 -10.94 0.14
N LEU A 211 6.44 -10.81 1.35
CA LEU A 211 7.00 -9.97 2.41
C LEU A 211 7.27 -10.86 3.62
N ARG A 212 8.32 -10.56 4.36
CA ARG A 212 8.64 -11.27 5.60
C ARG A 212 9.04 -10.27 6.69
N TRP A 213 8.38 -10.36 7.83
CA TRP A 213 8.74 -9.60 9.01
C TRP A 213 9.04 -10.54 10.18
N ASP A 214 10.31 -10.82 10.39
CA ASP A 214 10.76 -11.78 11.40
C ASP A 214 10.39 -11.37 12.82
N PHE A 215 10.29 -10.06 13.09
CA PHE A 215 9.90 -9.55 14.40
C PHE A 215 8.50 -10.04 14.82
N LEU A 216 7.54 -10.02 13.90
CA LEU A 216 6.20 -10.53 14.14
C LEU A 216 6.01 -12.00 13.72
N LYS A 217 7.07 -12.64 13.18
CA LYS A 217 6.99 -13.99 12.59
C LYS A 217 5.92 -14.10 11.50
N GLN A 218 5.72 -13.02 10.74
CA GLN A 218 4.71 -12.95 9.70
C GLN A 218 5.32 -13.05 8.32
N THR A 219 4.68 -13.86 7.47
CA THR A 219 4.94 -13.96 6.04
C THR A 219 3.68 -13.60 5.29
N TYR A 220 3.83 -12.76 4.28
CA TYR A 220 2.76 -12.43 3.33
C TYR A 220 3.17 -13.00 1.99
N GLU A 221 2.38 -13.91 1.41
CA GLU A 221 2.82 -14.72 0.28
C GLU A 221 1.79 -14.72 -0.85
N LEU A 222 2.28 -14.49 -2.07
CA LEU A 222 1.46 -14.50 -3.27
C LEU A 222 1.03 -15.91 -3.62
N VAL A 223 -0.28 -16.17 -3.60
CA VAL A 223 -0.86 -17.49 -3.88
C VAL A 223 -1.57 -17.56 -5.23
N GLU A 224 -1.99 -16.43 -5.76
CA GLU A 224 -2.63 -16.33 -7.08
C GLU A 224 -2.12 -15.10 -7.82
N LEU A 225 -1.82 -15.25 -9.13
CA LEU A 225 -1.46 -14.14 -10.01
C LEU A 225 -1.87 -14.44 -11.45
N THR A 226 -2.61 -13.53 -12.06
CA THR A 226 -3.04 -13.64 -13.47
C THR A 226 -3.09 -12.27 -14.13
N GLY A 227 -2.86 -12.22 -15.44
CA GLY A 227 -2.94 -11.00 -16.24
C GLY A 227 -1.60 -10.55 -16.80
N ASP A 228 -1.54 -9.29 -17.28
CA ASP A 228 -0.39 -8.71 -17.98
C ASP A 228 0.52 -7.95 -17.00
N ILE A 229 1.62 -8.57 -16.58
CA ILE A 229 2.62 -8.02 -15.64
C ILE A 229 3.88 -7.66 -16.44
N GLU A 230 4.54 -6.54 -16.12
CA GLU A 230 5.84 -6.12 -16.68
C GLU A 230 6.93 -6.03 -15.63
#